data_2e2b40f5b0341f5aac8e6a3f67663a9f
#
_entry.id   2e2b40f5b0341f5aac8e6a3f67663a9f
#
_cell.length_a   1.000
_cell.length_b   1.000
_cell.length_c   1.000
_cell.angle_alpha   90.00
_cell.angle_beta   90.00
_cell.angle_gamma   90.00
#
_symmetry.space_group_name_H-M   'P 1'
#
loop_
_entity.id
_entity.type
_entity.pdbx_description
1 polymer ?
#
loop_
_entity_poly.entity_id
_entity_poly.type
_entity_poly.pdbx_seq_one_letter_code
_entity_poly.pdbx_strand_id
1 'polypeptide(L)'
;WVSNLSTLGKILALALTIVAGLFLLSRQKSAADLSLLLPGKEGGAVPNITSKSFVTAVIAAFYAFTGFEGVASGSSDMEKPEKNLPRALPLSIFLIAVVYLGIVFVSMRLNPLALLESEKVVVLADVFQNPILQQVIVLGAFVSMFGINIAASFHTPRLLEAMARDGQVQVVFTKRTKGGFPFAAFLFSIVFAIMIPMAFHYDMKGIMIISSIARFVQFLLVPLSVICFYYGKQKGELIQNPIRNFLLDVPLSVLALLLTIFLLTQFNWIGQFSVTVKDTVEPNYYAIFAMLFGYVLFPILAFFMRGRKSSL
;
A
#
# COMPACT_ATOMS: atom_id res chain seq x y z
N TRP A 1 18.07 13.58 -4.52
CA TRP A 1 17.93 13.94 -5.92
C TRP A 1 17.24 12.84 -6.75
N VAL A 2 17.75 11.61 -6.75
CA VAL A 2 17.20 10.50 -7.55
C VAL A 2 15.75 10.20 -7.17
N SER A 3 15.42 10.15 -5.89
CA SER A 3 14.06 9.93 -5.41
C SER A 3 13.09 11.05 -5.85
N ASN A 4 13.54 12.31 -5.76
CA ASN A 4 12.72 13.46 -6.19
C ASN A 4 12.49 13.46 -7.70
N LEU A 5 13.53 13.13 -8.49
CA LEU A 5 13.42 13.04 -9.94
C LEU A 5 12.47 11.92 -10.35
N SER A 6 12.56 10.76 -9.71
CA SER A 6 11.65 9.63 -9.94
C SER A 6 10.20 9.99 -9.57
N THR A 7 10.00 10.70 -8.46
CA THR A 7 8.67 11.16 -8.05
C THR A 7 8.09 12.15 -9.04
N LEU A 8 8.91 13.10 -9.51
CA LEU A 8 8.50 14.06 -10.55
C LEU A 8 8.14 13.34 -11.85
N GLY A 9 8.98 12.40 -12.30
CA GLY A 9 8.72 11.60 -13.50
C GLY A 9 7.40 10.81 -13.41
N LYS A 10 7.12 10.23 -12.25
CA LYS A 10 5.86 9.53 -11.97
C LYS A 10 4.65 10.46 -12.07
N ILE A 11 4.70 11.61 -11.42
CA ILE A 11 3.60 12.59 -11.42
C ILE A 11 3.36 13.10 -12.85
N LEU A 12 4.43 13.40 -13.59
CA LEU A 12 4.33 13.84 -14.98
C LEU A 12 3.73 12.76 -15.89
N ALA A 13 4.14 11.49 -15.73
CA ALA A 13 3.58 10.39 -16.52
C ALA A 13 2.08 10.19 -16.26
N LEU A 14 1.64 10.25 -15.01
CA LEU A 14 0.23 10.12 -14.64
C LEU A 14 -0.59 11.34 -15.12
N ALA A 15 -0.05 12.55 -14.95
CA ALA A 15 -0.70 13.76 -15.43
C ALA A 15 -0.82 13.77 -16.96
N LEU A 16 0.24 13.37 -17.67
CA LEU A 16 0.23 13.23 -19.11
C LEU A 16 -0.83 12.23 -19.58
N THR A 17 -0.95 11.10 -18.90
CA THR A 17 -1.97 10.08 -19.19
C THR A 17 -3.38 10.66 -19.08
N ILE A 18 -3.67 11.42 -18.02
CA ILE A 18 -4.97 12.05 -17.80
C ILE A 18 -5.21 13.12 -18.89
N VAL A 19 -4.25 14.01 -19.10
CA VAL A 19 -4.38 15.11 -20.07
C VAL A 19 -4.53 14.58 -21.50
N ALA A 20 -3.68 13.61 -21.90
CA ALA A 20 -3.78 12.99 -23.22
C ALA A 20 -5.13 12.25 -23.39
N GLY A 21 -5.58 11.56 -22.35
CA GLY A 21 -6.88 10.89 -22.37
C GLY A 21 -8.05 11.84 -22.49
N LEU A 22 -8.08 12.93 -21.74
CA LEU A 22 -9.10 13.96 -21.83
C LEU A 22 -9.07 14.65 -23.22
N PHE A 23 -7.87 14.89 -23.75
CA PHE A 23 -7.73 15.45 -25.10
C PHE A 23 -8.28 14.52 -26.17
N LEU A 24 -8.00 13.22 -26.07
CA LEU A 24 -8.55 12.22 -27.00
C LEU A 24 -10.08 12.14 -26.87
N LEU A 25 -10.61 12.14 -25.65
CA LEU A 25 -12.05 12.15 -25.39
C LEU A 25 -12.73 13.40 -25.99
N SER A 26 -12.09 14.57 -25.93
CA SER A 26 -12.64 15.79 -26.52
C SER A 26 -12.71 15.75 -28.06
N ARG A 27 -11.87 14.92 -28.68
CA ARG A 27 -11.84 14.72 -30.14
C ARG A 27 -12.70 13.55 -30.63
N GLN A 28 -13.04 12.62 -29.76
CA GLN A 28 -13.94 11.52 -30.09
C GLN A 28 -15.38 12.05 -30.22
N LYS A 29 -15.99 11.80 -31.39
CA LYS A 29 -17.40 12.14 -31.63
C LYS A 29 -18.38 11.23 -30.88
N SER A 30 -17.93 10.08 -30.41
CA SER A 30 -18.71 9.15 -29.61
C SER A 30 -17.83 8.61 -28.48
N ALA A 31 -18.23 8.84 -27.23
CA ALA A 31 -17.62 8.17 -26.09
C ALA A 31 -17.94 6.67 -26.15
N ALA A 32 -17.02 5.82 -25.65
CA ALA A 32 -17.28 4.39 -25.57
C ALA A 32 -18.62 4.11 -24.87
N ASP A 33 -19.32 3.12 -25.36
CA ASP A 33 -20.61 2.72 -24.78
C ASP A 33 -20.38 2.12 -23.40
N LEU A 34 -20.65 2.91 -22.37
CA LEU A 34 -20.58 2.48 -20.97
C LEU A 34 -21.61 1.41 -20.65
N SER A 35 -22.56 1.14 -21.54
CA SER A 35 -23.55 0.08 -21.33
C SER A 35 -22.90 -1.31 -21.23
N LEU A 36 -21.71 -1.49 -21.83
CA LEU A 36 -20.91 -2.72 -21.71
C LEU A 36 -20.39 -2.98 -20.29
N LEU A 37 -20.22 -1.91 -19.49
CA LEU A 37 -19.79 -1.99 -18.11
C LEU A 37 -20.95 -2.02 -17.10
N LEU A 38 -22.20 -1.93 -17.59
CA LEU A 38 -23.35 -2.00 -16.69
C LEU A 38 -23.56 -3.46 -16.27
N PRO A 39 -23.60 -3.73 -14.96
CA PRO A 39 -23.83 -5.07 -14.45
C PRO A 39 -25.22 -5.58 -14.83
N GLY A 40 -25.30 -6.86 -15.21
CA GLY A 40 -26.57 -7.55 -15.46
C GLY A 40 -27.31 -7.20 -16.74
N LYS A 41 -26.70 -6.49 -17.66
CA LYS A 41 -27.26 -6.26 -18.99
C LYS A 41 -27.00 -7.49 -19.89
N GLU A 42 -27.99 -7.94 -20.64
CA GLU A 42 -27.80 -8.99 -21.64
C GLU A 42 -26.72 -8.55 -22.64
N GLY A 43 -25.62 -9.33 -22.74
CA GLY A 43 -24.44 -9.01 -23.55
C GLY A 43 -23.41 -8.10 -22.86
N GLY A 44 -23.60 -7.71 -21.60
CA GLY A 44 -22.60 -6.97 -20.81
C GLY A 44 -21.46 -7.88 -20.34
N ALA A 45 -20.23 -7.37 -20.40
CA ALA A 45 -19.03 -8.11 -19.99
C ALA A 45 -18.89 -8.19 -18.46
N VAL A 46 -19.69 -7.46 -17.70
CA VAL A 46 -19.58 -7.36 -16.23
C VAL A 46 -20.73 -8.11 -15.54
N PRO A 47 -20.43 -9.07 -14.67
CA PRO A 47 -21.47 -9.76 -13.89
C PRO A 47 -22.14 -8.80 -12.92
N ASN A 48 -23.33 -9.20 -12.42
CA ASN A 48 -24.07 -8.42 -11.43
C ASN A 48 -23.22 -8.03 -10.23
N ILE A 49 -23.25 -6.76 -9.84
CA ILE A 49 -22.57 -6.29 -8.65
C ILE A 49 -23.28 -6.85 -7.42
N THR A 50 -22.64 -7.76 -6.73
CA THR A 50 -23.05 -8.22 -5.42
C THR A 50 -22.36 -7.39 -4.33
N SER A 51 -22.94 -7.31 -3.13
CA SER A 51 -22.28 -6.66 -2.00
C SER A 51 -20.88 -7.22 -1.76
N LYS A 52 -20.68 -8.52 -1.97
CA LYS A 52 -19.39 -9.20 -1.82
C LYS A 52 -18.38 -8.76 -2.88
N SER A 53 -18.77 -8.65 -4.15
CA SER A 53 -17.86 -8.18 -5.22
C SER A 53 -17.49 -6.70 -5.03
N PHE A 54 -18.44 -5.88 -4.57
CA PHE A 54 -18.19 -4.48 -4.25
C PHE A 54 -17.13 -4.35 -3.12
N VAL A 55 -17.32 -5.08 -2.02
CA VAL A 55 -16.35 -5.03 -0.90
C VAL A 55 -14.99 -5.57 -1.33
N THR A 56 -14.93 -6.61 -2.16
CA THR A 56 -13.67 -7.11 -2.72
C THR A 56 -12.95 -6.03 -3.53
N ALA A 57 -13.69 -5.28 -4.35
CA ALA A 57 -13.13 -4.15 -5.10
C ALA A 57 -12.64 -3.02 -4.18
N VAL A 58 -13.38 -2.71 -3.10
CA VAL A 58 -12.94 -1.74 -2.07
C VAL A 58 -11.64 -2.19 -1.41
N ILE A 59 -11.50 -3.47 -1.06
CA ILE A 59 -10.27 -4.01 -0.46
C ILE A 59 -9.10 -3.92 -1.44
N ALA A 60 -9.33 -4.23 -2.72
CA ALA A 60 -8.30 -4.08 -3.76
C ALA A 60 -7.89 -2.60 -3.96
N ALA A 61 -8.87 -1.68 -3.98
CA ALA A 61 -8.61 -0.25 -4.04
C ALA A 61 -7.82 0.24 -2.81
N PHE A 62 -8.14 -0.29 -1.63
CA PHE A 62 -7.43 0.03 -0.40
C PHE A 62 -5.93 -0.28 -0.48
N TYR A 63 -5.56 -1.40 -1.12
CA TYR A 63 -4.16 -1.71 -1.40
C TYR A 63 -3.48 -0.64 -2.25
N ALA A 64 -4.18 -0.09 -3.25
CA ALA A 64 -3.63 0.95 -4.13
C ALA A 64 -3.30 2.27 -3.39
N PHE A 65 -3.92 2.52 -2.24
CA PHE A 65 -3.64 3.67 -1.37
C PHE A 65 -2.55 3.41 -0.33
N THR A 66 -1.99 2.22 -0.24
CA THR A 66 -0.92 1.92 0.74
C THR A 66 0.38 2.67 0.41
N GLY A 67 1.16 2.97 1.42
CA GLY A 67 2.48 3.63 1.28
C GLY A 67 2.51 5.07 1.80
N PHE A 68 1.36 5.75 1.95
CA PHE A 68 1.30 7.11 2.50
C PHE A 68 1.85 7.18 3.94
N GLU A 69 1.73 6.10 4.67
CA GLU A 69 2.28 5.96 6.03
C GLU A 69 3.80 6.02 6.08
N GLY A 70 4.46 5.78 4.94
CA GLY A 70 5.91 5.94 4.80
C GLY A 70 6.41 7.35 5.12
N VAL A 71 5.57 8.36 4.93
CA VAL A 71 5.87 9.74 5.31
C VAL A 71 6.09 9.87 6.82
N ALA A 72 5.36 9.10 7.63
CA ALA A 72 5.48 9.13 9.08
C ALA A 72 6.87 8.66 9.58
N SER A 73 7.48 7.68 8.90
CA SER A 73 8.83 7.21 9.27
C SER A 73 9.94 8.19 8.90
N GLY A 74 9.68 9.14 8.00
CA GLY A 74 10.57 10.26 7.69
C GLY A 74 10.35 11.49 8.57
N SER A 75 9.48 11.41 9.58
CA SER A 75 9.12 12.56 10.43
C SER A 75 10.31 13.16 11.17
N SER A 76 11.33 12.36 11.51
CA SER A 76 12.57 12.84 12.15
C SER A 76 13.39 13.79 11.26
N ASP A 77 13.24 13.70 9.95
CA ASP A 77 13.94 14.52 8.96
C ASP A 77 13.06 15.71 8.48
N MET A 78 11.86 15.84 9.02
CA MET A 78 10.87 16.85 8.63
C MET A 78 10.96 18.09 9.53
N GLU A 79 10.91 19.27 8.92
CA GLU A 79 10.75 20.52 9.69
C GLU A 79 9.35 20.59 10.32
N LYS A 80 9.29 20.83 11.63
CA LYS A 80 8.05 20.96 12.40
C LYS A 80 7.05 19.82 12.13
N PRO A 81 7.44 18.56 12.38
CA PRO A 81 6.64 17.38 12.02
C PRO A 81 5.25 17.41 12.66
N GLU A 82 5.13 17.96 13.87
CA GLU A 82 3.87 18.09 14.59
C GLU A 82 2.80 18.95 13.88
N LYS A 83 3.23 19.84 12.96
CA LYS A 83 2.34 20.68 12.16
C LYS A 83 2.20 20.19 10.73
N ASN A 84 3.30 19.75 10.15
CA ASN A 84 3.36 19.41 8.72
C ASN A 84 2.83 18.00 8.42
N LEU A 85 3.10 17.03 9.30
CA LEU A 85 2.65 15.66 9.11
C LEU A 85 1.11 15.50 9.08
N PRO A 86 0.35 16.08 10.04
CA PRO A 86 -1.12 16.01 10.03
C PRO A 86 -1.78 16.68 8.82
N ARG A 87 -1.08 17.57 8.13
CA ARG A 87 -1.56 18.22 6.91
C ARG A 87 -1.13 17.46 5.65
N ALA A 88 0.11 16.99 5.63
CA ALA A 88 0.67 16.29 4.48
C ALA A 88 -0.01 14.95 4.21
N LEU A 89 -0.34 14.18 5.25
CA LEU A 89 -0.98 12.87 5.10
C LEU A 89 -2.35 12.93 4.43
N PRO A 90 -3.34 13.70 4.93
CA PRO A 90 -4.65 13.80 4.27
C PRO A 90 -4.56 14.42 2.88
N LEU A 91 -3.70 15.42 2.69
CA LEU A 91 -3.52 16.07 1.40
C LEU A 91 -2.95 15.09 0.36
N SER A 92 -1.98 14.29 0.75
CA SER A 92 -1.40 13.27 -0.16
C SER A 92 -2.45 12.22 -0.58
N ILE A 93 -3.25 11.72 0.36
CA ILE A 93 -4.34 10.79 0.06
C ILE A 93 -5.37 11.42 -0.88
N PHE A 94 -5.76 12.67 -0.62
CA PHE A 94 -6.70 13.39 -1.48
C PHE A 94 -6.17 13.57 -2.90
N LEU A 95 -4.91 14.01 -3.06
CA LEU A 95 -4.28 14.17 -4.37
C LEU A 95 -4.18 12.84 -5.13
N ILE A 96 -3.79 11.76 -4.44
CA ILE A 96 -3.75 10.42 -5.03
C ILE A 96 -5.15 9.98 -5.47
N ALA A 97 -6.18 10.22 -4.66
CA ALA A 97 -7.56 9.89 -5.00
C ALA A 97 -8.02 10.62 -6.26
N VAL A 98 -7.73 11.92 -6.39
CA VAL A 98 -8.06 12.72 -7.58
C VAL A 98 -7.36 12.16 -8.83
N VAL A 99 -6.08 11.80 -8.72
CA VAL A 99 -5.33 11.19 -9.83
C VAL A 99 -5.93 9.85 -10.22
N TYR A 100 -6.23 8.97 -9.26
CA TYR A 100 -6.82 7.66 -9.54
C TYR A 100 -8.20 7.77 -10.18
N LEU A 101 -9.06 8.65 -9.67
CA LEU A 101 -10.36 8.92 -10.27
C LEU A 101 -10.24 9.44 -11.71
N GLY A 102 -9.28 10.33 -11.95
CA GLY A 102 -9.00 10.83 -13.29
C GLY A 102 -8.56 9.75 -14.26
N ILE A 103 -7.66 8.87 -13.84
CA ILE A 103 -7.18 7.74 -14.64
C ILE A 103 -8.32 6.75 -14.93
N VAL A 104 -9.07 6.35 -13.91
CA VAL A 104 -10.19 5.42 -14.06
C VAL A 104 -11.25 6.02 -14.99
N PHE A 105 -11.62 7.29 -14.81
CA PHE A 105 -12.57 7.98 -15.67
C PHE A 105 -12.14 7.98 -17.15
N VAL A 106 -10.88 8.36 -17.41
CA VAL A 106 -10.33 8.39 -18.78
C VAL A 106 -10.31 6.97 -19.37
N SER A 107 -9.85 5.98 -18.60
CA SER A 107 -9.73 4.60 -19.07
C SER A 107 -11.08 3.98 -19.42
N MET A 108 -12.08 4.18 -18.56
CA MET A 108 -13.44 3.68 -18.78
C MET A 108 -14.12 4.34 -20.00
N ARG A 109 -13.76 5.59 -20.31
CA ARG A 109 -14.36 6.32 -21.43
C ARG A 109 -13.65 6.09 -22.75
N LEU A 110 -12.35 5.80 -22.74
CA LEU A 110 -11.58 5.53 -23.96
C LEU A 110 -11.71 4.10 -24.45
N ASN A 111 -11.46 3.13 -23.56
CA ASN A 111 -11.47 1.72 -23.92
C ASN A 111 -11.79 0.85 -22.69
N PRO A 112 -13.08 0.66 -22.37
CA PRO A 112 -13.49 -0.16 -21.24
C PRO A 112 -13.11 -1.63 -21.38
N LEU A 113 -13.07 -2.17 -22.61
CA LEU A 113 -12.72 -3.57 -22.84
C LEU A 113 -11.26 -3.86 -22.51
N ALA A 114 -10.35 -2.90 -22.76
CA ALA A 114 -8.94 -3.07 -22.37
C ALA A 114 -8.76 -3.24 -20.86
N LEU A 115 -9.65 -2.69 -20.02
CA LEU A 115 -9.61 -2.90 -18.58
C LEU A 115 -10.03 -4.31 -18.15
N LEU A 116 -10.84 -4.98 -18.97
CA LEU A 116 -11.39 -6.32 -18.66
C LEU A 116 -10.53 -7.44 -19.26
N GLU A 117 -9.97 -7.22 -20.43
CA GLU A 117 -9.34 -8.27 -21.25
C GLU A 117 -7.80 -8.21 -21.23
N SER A 118 -7.20 -7.09 -20.82
CA SER A 118 -5.74 -6.97 -20.82
C SER A 118 -5.08 -7.82 -19.74
N GLU A 119 -4.18 -8.69 -20.16
CA GLU A 119 -3.32 -9.49 -19.28
C GLU A 119 -1.98 -8.80 -18.96
N LYS A 120 -1.75 -7.61 -19.51
CA LYS A 120 -0.50 -6.88 -19.32
C LYS A 120 -0.38 -6.31 -17.91
N VAL A 121 0.85 -6.30 -17.39
CA VAL A 121 1.16 -5.68 -16.09
C VAL A 121 0.80 -4.18 -16.08
N VAL A 122 0.95 -3.50 -17.21
CA VAL A 122 0.60 -2.08 -17.38
C VAL A 122 -0.66 -1.99 -18.25
N VAL A 123 -1.79 -2.37 -17.70
CA VAL A 123 -3.11 -2.34 -18.37
C VAL A 123 -3.41 -0.97 -18.98
N LEU A 124 -2.99 0.11 -18.31
CA LEU A 124 -3.20 1.48 -18.76
C LEU A 124 -2.62 1.76 -20.15
N ALA A 125 -1.57 1.07 -20.56
CA ALA A 125 -1.01 1.22 -21.89
C ALA A 125 -1.99 0.73 -22.98
N ASP A 126 -2.76 -0.32 -22.71
CA ASP A 126 -3.71 -0.90 -23.67
C ASP A 126 -4.98 -0.06 -23.85
N VAL A 127 -5.24 0.88 -22.93
CA VAL A 127 -6.34 1.84 -23.07
C VAL A 127 -6.13 2.76 -24.25
N PHE A 128 -4.87 3.06 -24.59
CA PHE A 128 -4.51 3.96 -25.69
C PHE A 128 -4.17 3.18 -26.96
N GLN A 129 -4.77 3.56 -28.08
CA GLN A 129 -4.47 2.96 -29.39
C GLN A 129 -3.18 3.51 -30.04
N ASN A 130 -2.67 4.64 -29.54
CA ASN A 130 -1.48 5.28 -30.08
C ASN A 130 -0.20 4.63 -29.54
N PRO A 131 0.68 4.05 -30.40
CA PRO A 131 1.89 3.36 -29.96
C PRO A 131 2.87 4.23 -29.16
N ILE A 132 2.95 5.52 -29.51
CA ILE A 132 3.84 6.46 -28.81
C ILE A 132 3.33 6.67 -27.38
N LEU A 133 2.02 6.86 -27.18
CA LEU A 133 1.44 7.00 -25.85
C LEU A 133 1.59 5.73 -25.03
N GLN A 134 1.41 4.56 -25.64
CA GLN A 134 1.66 3.27 -24.98
C GLN A 134 3.09 3.19 -24.44
N GLN A 135 4.08 3.51 -25.27
CA GLN A 135 5.49 3.47 -24.88
C GLN A 135 5.79 4.48 -23.75
N VAL A 136 5.27 5.68 -23.83
CA VAL A 136 5.46 6.71 -22.78
C VAL A 136 4.85 6.25 -21.46
N ILE A 137 3.66 5.65 -21.48
CA ILE A 137 3.01 5.11 -20.28
C ILE A 137 3.83 3.97 -19.67
N VAL A 138 4.31 3.04 -20.50
CA VAL A 138 5.15 1.92 -20.06
C VAL A 138 6.46 2.43 -19.46
N LEU A 139 7.15 3.38 -20.11
CA LEU A 139 8.36 4.00 -19.56
C LEU A 139 8.08 4.72 -18.24
N GLY A 140 6.96 5.45 -18.15
CA GLY A 140 6.54 6.10 -16.90
C GLY A 140 6.29 5.09 -15.78
N ALA A 141 5.70 3.93 -16.10
CA ALA A 141 5.53 2.84 -15.14
C ALA A 141 6.87 2.28 -14.67
N PHE A 142 7.84 2.05 -15.57
CA PHE A 142 9.19 1.62 -15.19
C PHE A 142 9.87 2.65 -14.26
N VAL A 143 9.86 3.93 -14.60
CA VAL A 143 10.42 4.99 -13.74
C VAL A 143 9.74 5.00 -12.36
N SER A 144 8.42 4.79 -12.32
CA SER A 144 7.67 4.67 -11.08
C SER A 144 8.11 3.47 -10.24
N MET A 145 8.27 2.29 -10.87
CA MET A 145 8.71 1.06 -10.19
C MET A 145 10.12 1.22 -9.62
N PHE A 146 11.05 1.80 -10.38
CA PHE A 146 12.38 2.13 -9.87
C PHE A 146 12.33 3.07 -8.66
N GLY A 147 11.51 4.11 -8.75
CA GLY A 147 11.37 5.09 -7.67
C GLY A 147 10.85 4.49 -6.38
N ILE A 148 9.86 3.58 -6.46
CA ILE A 148 9.32 2.91 -5.28
C ILE A 148 10.34 1.97 -4.64
N ASN A 149 11.13 1.24 -5.45
CA ASN A 149 12.18 0.38 -4.95
C ASN A 149 13.28 1.18 -4.23
N ILE A 150 13.69 2.33 -4.79
CA ILE A 150 14.64 3.23 -4.15
C ILE A 150 14.07 3.73 -2.82
N ALA A 151 12.83 4.22 -2.79
CA ALA A 151 12.19 4.70 -1.56
C ALA A 151 12.10 3.58 -0.50
N ALA A 152 11.68 2.38 -0.88
CA ALA A 152 11.58 1.24 0.02
C ALA A 152 12.94 0.82 0.59
N SER A 153 14.01 0.88 -0.21
CA SER A 153 15.36 0.53 0.23
C SER A 153 15.94 1.48 1.30
N PHE A 154 15.42 2.70 1.39
CA PHE A 154 15.77 3.62 2.48
C PHE A 154 14.84 3.51 3.68
N HIS A 155 13.57 3.25 3.44
CA HIS A 155 12.53 3.28 4.46
C HIS A 155 12.57 2.06 5.37
N THR A 156 12.62 0.85 4.80
CA THR A 156 12.58 -0.41 5.57
C THR A 156 13.77 -0.56 6.54
N PRO A 157 15.03 -0.29 6.15
CA PRO A 157 16.14 -0.35 7.10
C PRO A 157 16.06 0.65 8.26
N ARG A 158 15.52 1.85 8.01
CA ARG A 158 15.32 2.86 9.07
C ARG A 158 14.31 2.42 10.11
N LEU A 159 13.24 1.76 9.68
CA LEU A 159 12.26 1.19 10.60
C LEU A 159 12.88 0.12 11.49
N LEU A 160 13.66 -0.80 10.88
CA LEU A 160 14.35 -1.86 11.62
C LEU A 160 15.39 -1.28 12.61
N GLU A 161 16.10 -0.22 12.20
CA GLU A 161 17.03 0.50 13.09
C GLU A 161 16.29 1.15 14.26
N ALA A 162 15.14 1.79 14.01
CA ALA A 162 14.32 2.41 15.06
C ALA A 162 13.84 1.35 16.08
N MET A 163 13.33 0.22 15.60
CA MET A 163 12.95 -0.91 16.46
C MET A 163 14.12 -1.44 17.30
N ALA A 164 15.33 -1.46 16.73
CA ALA A 164 16.54 -1.89 17.44
C ALA A 164 16.97 -0.88 18.51
N ARG A 165 16.83 0.41 18.26
CA ARG A 165 17.08 1.48 19.26
C ARG A 165 16.12 1.39 20.44
N ASP A 166 14.86 1.02 20.16
CA ASP A 166 13.85 0.81 21.20
C ASP A 166 13.99 -0.55 21.91
N GLY A 167 15.02 -1.34 21.57
CA GLY A 167 15.28 -2.66 22.18
C GLY A 167 14.27 -3.73 21.79
N GLN A 168 13.52 -3.54 20.73
CA GLN A 168 12.53 -4.49 20.23
C GLN A 168 13.16 -5.62 19.41
N VAL A 169 14.29 -5.33 18.75
CA VAL A 169 15.10 -6.28 17.97
C VAL A 169 16.58 -6.14 18.32
N GLN A 170 17.42 -6.98 17.74
CA GLN A 170 18.86 -7.02 18.06
C GLN A 170 19.56 -5.68 17.82
N VAL A 171 20.43 -5.31 18.75
CA VAL A 171 21.24 -4.07 18.70
C VAL A 171 22.17 -4.01 17.47
N VAL A 172 22.46 -5.14 16.83
CA VAL A 172 23.28 -5.17 15.60
C VAL A 172 22.73 -4.26 14.49
N PHE A 173 21.42 -4.06 14.43
CA PHE A 173 20.75 -3.22 13.44
C PHE A 173 20.92 -1.71 13.71
N THR A 174 21.39 -1.30 14.88
CA THR A 174 21.73 0.10 15.17
C THR A 174 23.11 0.50 14.66
N LYS A 175 23.95 -0.50 14.28
CA LYS A 175 25.30 -0.21 13.81
C LYS A 175 25.29 0.50 12.47
N ARG A 176 25.90 1.69 12.44
CA ARG A 176 26.07 2.49 11.24
C ARG A 176 27.49 2.42 10.70
N THR A 177 27.65 2.52 9.39
CA THR A 177 28.93 2.70 8.72
C THR A 177 29.51 4.08 9.03
N LYS A 178 30.78 4.32 8.67
CA LYS A 178 31.44 5.65 8.79
C LYS A 178 30.65 6.76 8.08
N GLY A 179 29.86 6.43 7.05
CA GLY A 179 28.98 7.35 6.34
C GLY A 179 27.57 7.50 6.95
N GLY A 180 27.32 6.97 8.15
CA GLY A 180 26.01 7.08 8.84
C GLY A 180 24.92 6.14 8.31
N PHE A 181 25.27 5.14 7.50
CA PHE A 181 24.31 4.22 6.87
C PHE A 181 24.12 2.94 7.70
N PRO A 182 22.87 2.49 7.97
CA PRO A 182 22.57 1.30 8.78
C PRO A 182 22.74 0.02 7.94
N PHE A 183 23.99 -0.38 7.70
CA PHE A 183 24.34 -1.45 6.75
C PHE A 183 23.72 -2.80 7.12
N ALA A 184 23.73 -3.19 8.40
CA ALA A 184 23.19 -4.48 8.84
C ALA A 184 21.68 -4.55 8.61
N ALA A 185 20.95 -3.47 8.92
CA ALA A 185 19.52 -3.38 8.67
C ALA A 185 19.18 -3.39 7.17
N PHE A 186 20.01 -2.71 6.37
CA PHE A 186 19.86 -2.70 4.92
C PHE A 186 20.09 -4.07 4.29
N LEU A 187 21.18 -4.75 4.68
CA LEU A 187 21.48 -6.10 4.18
C LEU A 187 20.36 -7.09 4.51
N PHE A 188 19.89 -7.05 5.75
CA PHE A 188 18.74 -7.86 6.17
C PHE A 188 17.49 -7.58 5.32
N SER A 189 17.16 -6.32 5.10
CA SER A 189 16.01 -5.92 4.28
C SER A 189 16.12 -6.39 2.83
N ILE A 190 17.32 -6.32 2.22
CA ILE A 190 17.55 -6.81 0.85
C ILE A 190 17.41 -8.32 0.77
N VAL A 191 17.99 -9.05 1.73
CA VAL A 191 17.86 -10.52 1.75
C VAL A 191 16.38 -10.91 1.77
N PHE A 192 15.57 -10.31 2.64
CA PHE A 192 14.13 -10.57 2.68
C PHE A 192 13.39 -10.11 1.43
N ALA A 193 13.76 -8.96 0.86
CA ALA A 193 13.15 -8.48 -0.38
C ALA A 193 13.38 -9.41 -1.58
N ILE A 194 14.47 -10.18 -1.56
CA ILE A 194 14.76 -11.21 -2.59
C ILE A 194 14.11 -12.53 -2.22
N MET A 195 14.22 -12.97 -0.96
CA MET A 195 13.73 -14.27 -0.53
C MET A 195 12.21 -14.41 -0.60
N ILE A 196 11.46 -13.36 -0.24
CA ILE A 196 9.99 -13.42 -0.22
C ILE A 196 9.42 -13.67 -1.62
N PRO A 197 9.74 -12.89 -2.68
CA PRO A 197 9.25 -13.18 -4.02
C PRO A 197 9.66 -14.57 -4.54
N MET A 198 10.89 -15.01 -4.23
CA MET A 198 11.35 -16.36 -4.61
C MET A 198 10.55 -17.44 -3.89
N ALA A 199 10.30 -17.30 -2.59
CA ALA A 199 9.50 -18.25 -1.82
C ALA A 199 8.05 -18.33 -2.32
N PHE A 200 7.52 -17.25 -2.86
CA PHE A 200 6.19 -17.20 -3.49
C PHE A 200 6.18 -17.58 -4.97
N HIS A 201 7.30 -18.10 -5.52
CA HIS A 201 7.45 -18.37 -6.96
C HIS A 201 7.02 -17.16 -7.83
N TYR A 202 7.28 -15.94 -7.35
CA TYR A 202 6.88 -14.67 -7.99
C TYR A 202 5.36 -14.51 -8.16
N ASP A 203 4.53 -15.23 -7.36
CA ASP A 203 3.09 -15.00 -7.35
C ASP A 203 2.76 -13.65 -6.71
N MET A 204 2.50 -12.66 -7.57
CA MET A 204 2.14 -11.31 -7.15
C MET A 204 0.87 -11.26 -6.32
N LYS A 205 -0.10 -12.13 -6.61
CA LYS A 205 -1.38 -12.15 -5.88
C LYS A 205 -1.15 -12.54 -4.42
N GLY A 206 -0.39 -13.61 -4.17
CA GLY A 206 -0.05 -14.04 -2.82
C GLY A 206 0.72 -12.97 -2.01
N ILE A 207 1.69 -12.29 -2.64
CA ILE A 207 2.46 -11.22 -1.99
C ILE A 207 1.55 -10.03 -1.64
N MET A 208 0.66 -9.62 -2.56
CA MET A 208 -0.30 -8.54 -2.34
C MET A 208 -1.26 -8.84 -1.18
N ILE A 209 -1.71 -10.08 -1.05
CA ILE A 209 -2.60 -10.52 0.04
C ILE A 209 -1.93 -10.33 1.39
N ILE A 210 -0.70 -10.82 1.54
CA ILE A 210 0.04 -10.69 2.81
C ILE A 210 0.25 -9.22 3.15
N SER A 211 0.63 -8.40 2.17
CA SER A 211 0.76 -6.96 2.36
C SER A 211 -0.55 -6.32 2.81
N SER A 212 -1.68 -6.68 2.20
CA SER A 212 -3.00 -6.17 2.57
C SER A 212 -3.38 -6.55 4.01
N ILE A 213 -3.15 -7.81 4.41
CA ILE A 213 -3.45 -8.26 5.77
C ILE A 213 -2.58 -7.51 6.79
N ALA A 214 -1.29 -7.31 6.48
CA ALA A 214 -0.40 -6.52 7.33
C ALA A 214 -0.93 -5.08 7.54
N ARG A 215 -1.49 -4.48 6.51
CA ARG A 215 -2.13 -3.16 6.58
C ARG A 215 -3.39 -3.16 7.44
N PHE A 216 -4.25 -4.16 7.30
CA PHE A 216 -5.42 -4.26 8.15
C PHE A 216 -5.05 -4.37 9.64
N VAL A 217 -4.02 -5.15 9.98
CA VAL A 217 -3.51 -5.21 11.37
C VAL A 217 -3.03 -3.83 11.83
N GLN A 218 -2.28 -3.11 11.00
CA GLN A 218 -1.83 -1.75 11.30
C GLN A 218 -3.00 -0.80 11.53
N PHE A 219 -4.04 -0.86 10.68
CA PHE A 219 -5.23 -0.01 10.80
C PHE A 219 -6.15 -0.37 11.98
N LEU A 220 -6.02 -1.56 12.55
CA LEU A 220 -6.62 -1.89 13.84
C LEU A 220 -5.80 -1.31 15.01
N LEU A 221 -4.48 -1.47 14.96
CA LEU A 221 -3.61 -1.12 16.08
C LEU A 221 -3.43 0.40 16.22
N VAL A 222 -3.36 1.16 15.11
CA VAL A 222 -3.13 2.61 15.17
C VAL A 222 -4.28 3.36 15.86
N PRO A 223 -5.57 3.20 15.47
CA PRO A 223 -6.67 3.84 16.17
C PRO A 223 -6.81 3.38 17.61
N LEU A 224 -6.58 2.10 17.89
CA LEU A 224 -6.59 1.56 19.24
C LEU A 224 -5.50 2.24 20.10
N SER A 225 -4.30 2.42 19.54
CA SER A 225 -3.21 3.11 20.19
C SER A 225 -3.56 4.56 20.52
N VAL A 226 -4.22 5.28 19.61
CA VAL A 226 -4.69 6.65 19.87
C VAL A 226 -5.60 6.69 21.11
N ILE A 227 -6.56 5.78 21.19
CA ILE A 227 -7.48 5.71 22.34
C ILE A 227 -6.71 5.37 23.63
N CYS A 228 -5.85 4.34 23.60
CA CYS A 228 -5.12 3.88 24.78
C CYS A 228 -4.13 4.91 25.29
N PHE A 229 -3.35 5.55 24.41
CA PHE A 229 -2.30 6.49 24.82
C PHE A 229 -2.83 7.86 25.21
N TYR A 230 -3.88 8.37 24.55
CA TYR A 230 -4.41 9.69 24.86
C TYR A 230 -5.45 9.68 25.98
N TYR A 231 -6.25 8.62 26.07
CA TYR A 231 -7.43 8.57 26.97
C TYR A 231 -7.36 7.41 27.96
N GLY A 232 -6.39 6.49 27.83
CA GLY A 232 -6.17 5.39 28.75
C GLY A 232 -5.52 5.81 30.06
N LYS A 233 -5.45 4.88 31.03
CA LYS A 233 -4.81 5.08 32.32
C LYS A 233 -3.30 5.29 32.24
N GLN A 234 -2.65 4.69 31.26
CA GLN A 234 -1.24 4.89 30.94
C GLN A 234 -1.11 6.11 30.02
N LYS A 235 -1.24 7.29 30.57
CA LYS A 235 -0.93 8.52 29.85
C LYS A 235 0.55 8.48 29.49
N GLY A 236 0.83 8.22 28.23
CA GLY A 236 2.19 7.98 27.77
C GLY A 236 3.10 9.13 28.12
N GLU A 237 4.25 8.82 28.66
CA GLU A 237 5.37 9.71 28.92
C GLU A 237 5.90 10.41 27.65
N LEU A 238 5.39 10.01 26.47
CA LEU A 238 5.89 10.35 25.15
C LEU A 238 5.38 11.68 24.59
N ILE A 239 4.33 12.28 25.15
CA ILE A 239 3.73 13.49 24.58
C ILE A 239 3.63 14.61 25.63
N GLN A 240 4.61 15.51 25.57
CA GLN A 240 4.64 16.73 26.37
C GLN A 240 3.63 17.75 25.87
N ASN A 241 2.44 17.81 26.03
CA ASN A 241 1.39 18.71 25.52
C ASN A 241 0.71 18.26 24.23
N PRO A 242 -0.02 17.16 24.24
CA PRO A 242 -0.80 16.74 23.08
C PRO A 242 -1.95 17.74 22.87
N ILE A 243 -2.12 18.21 21.65
CA ILE A 243 -3.35 18.88 21.22
C ILE A 243 -4.42 17.77 21.16
N ARG A 244 -5.30 17.74 22.13
CA ARG A 244 -6.37 16.75 22.25
C ARG A 244 -7.69 17.34 21.79
N ASN A 245 -8.35 16.68 20.86
CA ASN A 245 -9.72 16.99 20.51
C ASN A 245 -10.57 15.72 20.69
N PHE A 246 -11.10 15.54 21.90
CA PHE A 246 -11.89 14.35 22.24
C PHE A 246 -13.04 14.09 21.26
N LEU A 247 -13.67 15.13 20.73
CA LEU A 247 -14.79 15.00 19.78
C LEU A 247 -14.37 14.50 18.41
N LEU A 248 -13.10 14.63 18.04
CA LEU A 248 -12.56 14.11 16.77
C LEU A 248 -11.74 12.85 16.96
N ASP A 249 -10.85 12.81 17.95
CA ASP A 249 -9.88 11.73 18.12
C ASP A 249 -10.55 10.39 18.44
N VAL A 250 -11.49 10.38 19.39
CA VAL A 250 -12.16 9.13 19.81
C VAL A 250 -13.18 8.66 18.78
N PRO A 251 -14.14 9.47 18.31
CA PRO A 251 -15.11 9.02 17.31
C PRO A 251 -14.49 8.58 15.98
N LEU A 252 -13.47 9.31 15.48
CA LEU A 252 -12.78 8.92 14.26
C LEU A 252 -12.01 7.62 14.44
N SER A 253 -11.35 7.43 15.58
CA SER A 253 -10.64 6.18 15.87
C SER A 253 -11.60 5.01 16.01
N VAL A 254 -12.73 5.18 16.66
CA VAL A 254 -13.77 4.14 16.76
C VAL A 254 -14.37 3.85 15.40
N LEU A 255 -14.68 4.85 14.59
CA LEU A 255 -15.17 4.68 13.23
C LEU A 255 -14.17 3.91 12.37
N ALA A 256 -12.89 4.26 12.42
CA ALA A 256 -11.83 3.58 11.69
C ALA A 256 -11.71 2.10 12.11
N LEU A 257 -11.80 1.81 13.40
CA LEU A 257 -11.83 0.44 13.93
C LEU A 257 -13.03 -0.34 13.40
N LEU A 258 -14.24 0.23 13.50
CA LEU A 258 -15.47 -0.42 13.03
C LEU A 258 -15.43 -0.70 11.53
N LEU A 259 -14.98 0.26 10.72
CA LEU A 259 -14.85 0.08 9.28
C LEU A 259 -13.79 -0.99 8.95
N THR A 260 -12.67 -1.00 9.65
CA THR A 260 -11.63 -2.02 9.43
C THR A 260 -12.12 -3.41 9.82
N ILE A 261 -12.79 -3.56 10.96
CA ILE A 261 -13.41 -4.82 11.38
C ILE A 261 -14.44 -5.27 10.34
N PHE A 262 -15.30 -4.36 9.88
CA PHE A 262 -16.29 -4.66 8.85
C PHE A 262 -15.62 -5.19 7.57
N LEU A 263 -14.56 -4.53 7.06
CA LEU A 263 -13.82 -4.99 5.89
C LEU A 263 -13.18 -6.37 6.12
N LEU A 264 -12.66 -6.63 7.31
CA LEU A 264 -12.10 -7.94 7.68
C LEU A 264 -13.15 -9.04 7.71
N THR A 265 -14.40 -8.76 8.14
CA THR A 265 -15.49 -9.76 8.11
C THR A 265 -15.92 -10.08 6.69
N GLN A 266 -15.78 -9.14 5.77
CA GLN A 266 -16.12 -9.32 4.34
C GLN A 266 -14.95 -9.87 3.51
N PHE A 267 -13.77 -9.96 4.11
CA PHE A 267 -12.58 -10.46 3.42
C PHE A 267 -12.73 -11.93 3.07
N ASN A 268 -12.50 -12.29 1.81
CA ASN A 268 -12.59 -13.68 1.38
C ASN A 268 -11.33 -14.46 1.76
N TRP A 269 -11.22 -14.83 3.03
CA TRP A 269 -10.07 -15.53 3.59
C TRP A 269 -9.75 -16.83 2.84
N ILE A 270 -10.76 -17.64 2.55
CA ILE A 270 -10.57 -18.92 1.86
C ILE A 270 -10.03 -18.69 0.45
N GLY A 271 -10.66 -17.81 -0.34
CA GLY A 271 -10.22 -17.52 -1.71
C GLY A 271 -8.84 -16.88 -1.78
N GLN A 272 -8.45 -16.11 -0.77
CA GLN A 272 -7.15 -15.46 -0.72
C GLN A 272 -6.01 -16.41 -0.33
N PHE A 273 -6.30 -17.39 0.52
CA PHE A 273 -5.34 -18.44 0.90
C PHE A 273 -5.42 -19.70 0.03
N SER A 274 -6.06 -19.60 -1.15
CA SER A 274 -6.19 -20.69 -2.11
C SER A 274 -5.55 -20.31 -3.44
N VAL A 275 -5.01 -21.31 -4.11
CA VAL A 275 -4.47 -21.21 -5.48
C VAL A 275 -5.23 -22.22 -6.34
N THR A 276 -5.62 -21.84 -7.55
CA THR A 276 -6.23 -22.76 -8.51
C THR A 276 -5.11 -23.42 -9.32
N VAL A 277 -4.93 -24.72 -9.13
CA VAL A 277 -3.97 -25.54 -9.87
C VAL A 277 -4.75 -26.57 -10.67
N LYS A 278 -4.66 -26.52 -11.99
CA LYS A 278 -5.34 -27.50 -12.89
C LYS A 278 -6.83 -27.74 -12.52
N ASP A 279 -7.59 -26.65 -12.37
CA ASP A 279 -9.03 -26.65 -12.01
C ASP A 279 -9.36 -27.14 -10.60
N THR A 280 -8.39 -27.43 -9.77
CA THR A 280 -8.56 -27.72 -8.34
C THR A 280 -8.16 -26.54 -7.48
N VAL A 281 -8.95 -26.25 -6.44
CA VAL A 281 -8.65 -25.20 -5.47
C VAL A 281 -7.82 -25.81 -4.35
N GLU A 282 -6.55 -25.44 -4.29
CA GLU A 282 -5.60 -25.92 -3.29
C GLU A 282 -5.20 -24.79 -2.33
N PRO A 283 -4.84 -25.11 -1.06
CA PRO A 283 -4.35 -24.11 -0.12
C PRO A 283 -3.01 -23.51 -0.61
N ASN A 284 -2.89 -22.18 -0.53
CA ASN A 284 -1.62 -21.49 -0.76
C ASN A 284 -0.72 -21.63 0.48
N TYR A 285 0.02 -22.71 0.56
CA TYR A 285 0.90 -23.00 1.69
C TYR A 285 1.97 -21.93 1.90
N TYR A 286 2.44 -21.26 0.85
CA TYR A 286 3.42 -20.19 0.95
C TYR A 286 2.83 -18.96 1.66
N ALA A 287 1.61 -18.56 1.30
CA ALA A 287 0.90 -17.48 1.94
C ALA A 287 0.61 -17.80 3.43
N ILE A 288 0.13 -19.02 3.70
CA ILE A 288 -0.14 -19.50 5.08
C ILE A 288 1.15 -19.49 5.91
N PHE A 289 2.24 -20.05 5.36
CA PHE A 289 3.53 -20.09 6.07
C PHE A 289 4.08 -18.68 6.34
N ALA A 290 4.04 -17.79 5.36
CA ALA A 290 4.52 -16.42 5.55
C ALA A 290 3.71 -15.66 6.61
N MET A 291 2.39 -15.88 6.68
CA MET A 291 1.55 -15.31 7.72
C MET A 291 1.88 -15.86 9.11
N LEU A 292 2.03 -17.18 9.23
CA LEU A 292 2.45 -17.79 10.47
C LEU A 292 3.85 -17.31 10.90
N PHE A 293 4.77 -17.22 9.96
CA PHE A 293 6.11 -16.72 10.24
C PHE A 293 6.07 -15.27 10.71
N GLY A 294 5.40 -14.37 9.96
CA GLY A 294 5.37 -12.94 10.26
C GLY A 294 4.60 -12.59 11.55
N TYR A 295 3.46 -13.22 11.79
CA TYR A 295 2.59 -12.84 12.90
C TYR A 295 2.71 -13.71 14.15
N VAL A 296 3.26 -14.90 14.04
CA VAL A 296 3.42 -15.81 15.18
C VAL A 296 4.89 -16.04 15.50
N LEU A 297 5.65 -16.61 14.56
CA LEU A 297 7.04 -16.99 14.82
C LEU A 297 7.95 -15.78 15.04
N PHE A 298 7.87 -14.76 14.18
CA PHE A 298 8.72 -13.58 14.31
C PHE A 298 8.50 -12.80 15.60
N PRO A 299 7.27 -12.49 16.05
CA PRO A 299 7.03 -11.88 17.36
C PRO A 299 7.52 -12.74 18.53
N ILE A 300 7.34 -14.05 18.48
CA ILE A 300 7.85 -14.96 19.50
C ILE A 300 9.39 -14.90 19.54
N LEU A 301 10.05 -15.03 18.40
CA LEU A 301 11.50 -14.91 18.29
C LEU A 301 11.99 -13.55 18.79
N ALA A 302 11.33 -12.46 18.38
CA ALA A 302 11.66 -11.12 18.84
C ALA A 302 11.52 -10.97 20.35
N PHE A 303 10.49 -11.58 20.95
CA PHE A 303 10.29 -11.59 22.40
C PHE A 303 11.44 -12.30 23.13
N PHE A 304 11.87 -13.49 22.67
CA PHE A 304 13.01 -14.21 23.25
C PHE A 304 14.36 -13.54 23.00
N MET A 305 14.49 -12.86 21.85
CA MET A 305 15.71 -12.12 21.47
C MET A 305 15.76 -10.71 22.07
N ARG A 306 14.72 -10.29 22.74
CA ARG A 306 14.67 -9.02 23.45
C ARG A 306 15.75 -9.02 24.52
N GLY A 307 16.87 -8.37 24.24
CA GLY A 307 17.97 -8.25 25.17
C GLY A 307 17.43 -7.69 26.49
N ARG A 308 17.77 -8.31 27.61
CA ARG A 308 17.60 -7.68 28.92
C ARG A 308 18.15 -6.27 28.80
N LYS A 309 17.30 -5.26 28.99
CA LYS A 309 17.77 -3.89 29.14
C LYS A 309 18.88 -3.94 30.18
N SER A 310 20.14 -3.78 29.76
CA SER A 310 21.19 -3.49 30.70
C SER A 310 20.77 -2.15 31.31
N SER A 311 20.45 -2.18 32.56
CA SER A 311 20.31 -1.00 33.41
C SER A 311 21.60 -0.20 33.30
N LEU A 312 21.63 0.83 32.46
CA LEU A 312 22.57 1.91 32.46
C LEU A 312 21.78 3.20 32.66
#